data_c343c34d41b7f117fac8c0c3695a501b
#
_entry.id   c343c34d41b7f117fac8c0c3695a501b
#
_cell.length_a   1.000
_cell.length_b   1.000
_cell.length_c   1.000
_cell.angle_alpha   90.00
_cell.angle_beta   90.00
_cell.angle_gamma   90.00
#
_symmetry.space_group_name_H-M   'P 1'
#
loop_
_entity.id
_entity.type
_entity.pdbx_description
1 polymer ?
#
loop_
_entity_poly.entity_id
_entity_poly.type
_entity_poly.pdbx_seq_one_letter_code
_entity_poly.pdbx_strand_id
1 'polypeptide(L)'
;VTPTKTLFTAVLTTTVVGLSLAGCSSDSGGGGAAGDSGKIGVILPDTKSSVRWESKDRPALEAAFEEAGVEYTIQNAEGSADQMATIADGMIADGVTVLAIVNLDSDSGASIQQKAAAQGVKTIDYDRLTLGGSADVYVSFDNTKVGELQGQGLVDCLGGRPANVVFLNGSPTDNNATLFSQGAHSVVDADPAITIVGEQAVPDWDNDKAVTIFEQLYTAGSGQVDGVYAANDGLAGSVISILEKNQRAGQVPVTGQDATVEGLQNILAGTQCMTVYKSATEEAGALADAAIALAAGNQPETNSTSRDDQGNRDVPSVLLTPQSITKDTVDIVFTDGGQSKDEVCAGQFEAMCTAAGV
;
A
#
# COMPACT_ATOMS: atom_id res chain seq x y z
N VAL A 1 69.67 10.05 -47.43
CA VAL A 1 70.88 9.47 -46.92
C VAL A 1 70.49 8.37 -45.92
N THR A 2 70.39 7.15 -46.36
CA THR A 2 70.48 5.89 -45.60
C THR A 2 72.03 5.58 -45.44
N PRO A 3 72.45 4.61 -44.66
CA PRO A 3 71.88 3.44 -43.97
C PRO A 3 72.46 3.19 -42.56
N THR A 4 72.02 2.22 -41.77
CA THR A 4 72.75 0.91 -41.67
C THR A 4 72.05 -0.02 -40.68
N LYS A 5 71.89 -1.26 -41.07
CA LYS A 5 71.41 -2.44 -40.28
C LYS A 5 72.53 -2.89 -39.33
N THR A 6 72.15 -3.46 -38.17
CA THR A 6 72.97 -4.52 -37.57
C THR A 6 72.08 -5.56 -36.90
N LEU A 7 72.14 -6.77 -37.43
CA LEU A 7 71.67 -8.04 -36.80
C LEU A 7 72.70 -8.44 -35.74
N PHE A 8 72.23 -9.03 -34.65
CA PHE A 8 72.96 -10.06 -33.92
C PHE A 8 72.06 -11.18 -33.43
N THR A 9 72.57 -12.38 -33.65
CA THR A 9 71.94 -13.69 -33.64
C THR A 9 72.14 -14.37 -32.28
N ALA A 10 71.09 -15.12 -31.84
CA ALA A 10 71.06 -16.37 -31.09
C ALA A 10 72.02 -16.62 -29.91
N VAL A 11 71.48 -17.16 -28.83
CA VAL A 11 71.90 -18.48 -28.31
C VAL A 11 70.72 -19.11 -27.49
N LEU A 12 70.44 -20.34 -27.85
CA LEU A 12 69.53 -21.31 -27.28
C LEU A 12 70.26 -22.02 -26.12
N THR A 13 69.58 -22.15 -24.93
CA THR A 13 69.98 -23.20 -23.97
C THR A 13 68.72 -23.75 -23.28
N THR A 14 68.44 -24.97 -23.64
CA THR A 14 67.54 -25.94 -23.04
C THR A 14 68.15 -26.48 -21.75
N THR A 15 67.31 -26.49 -20.65
CA THR A 15 67.57 -27.46 -19.57
C THR A 15 66.25 -27.97 -19.05
N VAL A 16 66.12 -29.29 -19.15
CA VAL A 16 65.00 -30.14 -18.65
C VAL A 16 65.34 -30.58 -17.23
N VAL A 17 64.35 -30.91 -16.44
CA VAL A 17 64.29 -31.86 -15.34
C VAL A 17 63.70 -31.28 -14.04
N GLY A 18 62.66 -31.92 -13.62
CA GLY A 18 62.24 -31.99 -12.23
C GLY A 18 60.75 -32.15 -11.99
N LEU A 19 60.19 -33.40 -12.21
CA LEU A 19 58.91 -33.79 -11.62
C LEU A 19 58.95 -33.83 -10.10
N SER A 20 58.07 -33.15 -9.42
CA SER A 20 57.69 -33.46 -8.04
C SER A 20 56.17 -33.35 -7.92
N LEU A 21 55.51 -34.52 -7.85
CA LEU A 21 54.13 -34.63 -7.36
C LEU A 21 54.11 -34.35 -5.86
N ALA A 22 53.44 -33.30 -5.46
CA ALA A 22 52.96 -33.13 -4.11
C ALA A 22 51.45 -32.84 -4.18
N GLY A 23 50.64 -33.76 -3.70
CA GLY A 23 49.21 -33.60 -3.59
C GLY A 23 48.86 -32.48 -2.63
N CYS A 24 47.96 -31.63 -3.06
CA CYS A 24 47.26 -30.71 -2.19
C CYS A 24 45.78 -31.07 -2.18
N SER A 25 45.32 -31.39 -1.01
CA SER A 25 43.92 -31.50 -0.67
C SER A 25 43.17 -30.27 -1.15
N SER A 26 42.15 -30.48 -1.95
CA SER A 26 41.12 -29.53 -2.31
C SER A 26 40.28 -29.25 -1.10
N ASP A 27 40.58 -28.16 -0.42
CA ASP A 27 39.63 -27.52 0.48
C ASP A 27 38.67 -26.72 -0.41
N SER A 28 37.52 -27.32 -0.69
CA SER A 28 36.43 -26.66 -1.38
C SER A 28 35.70 -25.79 -0.35
N GLY A 29 36.30 -24.67 0.03
CA GLY A 29 35.63 -23.56 0.62
C GLY A 29 34.70 -22.97 -0.45
N GLY A 30 33.46 -23.43 -0.49
CA GLY A 30 32.39 -22.78 -1.23
C GLY A 30 32.11 -21.43 -0.61
N GLY A 31 32.87 -20.43 -0.96
CA GLY A 31 32.44 -19.06 -0.89
C GLY A 31 31.38 -18.91 -1.99
N GLY A 32 30.11 -19.04 -1.62
CA GLY A 32 29.06 -18.52 -2.43
C GLY A 32 29.38 -17.04 -2.66
N ALA A 33 29.63 -16.66 -3.90
CA ALA A 33 29.55 -15.28 -4.28
C ALA A 33 28.12 -14.86 -3.80
N ALA A 34 28.06 -13.96 -2.81
CA ALA A 34 26.87 -13.16 -2.60
C ALA A 34 26.63 -12.54 -3.98
N GLY A 35 25.61 -13.06 -4.69
CA GLY A 35 25.15 -12.42 -5.89
C GLY A 35 24.89 -10.98 -5.51
N ASP A 36 25.29 -10.07 -6.38
CA ASP A 36 24.98 -8.65 -6.25
C ASP A 36 23.46 -8.54 -6.12
N SER A 37 22.98 -8.58 -4.87
CA SER A 37 21.57 -8.43 -4.56
C SER A 37 21.26 -6.97 -4.85
N GLY A 38 20.59 -6.72 -5.97
CA GLY A 38 20.34 -5.37 -6.45
C GLY A 38 19.75 -4.47 -5.36
N LYS A 39 19.89 -3.16 -5.54
CA LYS A 39 19.38 -2.15 -4.62
C LYS A 39 17.89 -1.89 -4.85
N ILE A 40 17.10 -1.79 -3.79
CA ILE A 40 15.65 -1.56 -3.83
C ILE A 40 15.34 -0.12 -3.46
N GLY A 41 14.53 0.56 -4.27
CA GLY A 41 13.94 1.86 -3.96
C GLY A 41 12.45 1.72 -3.64
N VAL A 42 11.97 2.44 -2.62
CA VAL A 42 10.54 2.55 -2.32
C VAL A 42 10.15 4.01 -2.21
N ILE A 43 9.07 4.41 -2.88
CA ILE A 43 8.52 5.76 -2.79
C ILE A 43 7.12 5.69 -2.18
N LEU A 44 7.01 6.22 -0.95
CA LEU A 44 5.76 6.41 -0.25
C LEU A 44 5.06 7.69 -0.72
N PRO A 45 3.71 7.77 -0.67
CA PRO A 45 2.98 8.84 -1.35
C PRO A 45 3.02 10.17 -0.59
N ASP A 46 2.68 10.14 0.69
CA ASP A 46 2.48 11.32 1.52
C ASP A 46 2.37 10.96 3.01
N THR A 47 2.07 11.95 3.86
CA THR A 47 1.84 11.79 5.30
C THR A 47 0.41 12.12 5.72
N LYS A 48 -0.49 12.41 4.77
CA LYS A 48 -1.85 12.90 5.04
C LYS A 48 -2.96 11.92 4.66
N SER A 49 -2.81 11.20 3.54
CA SER A 49 -3.84 10.28 3.05
C SER A 49 -4.05 9.10 4.00
N SER A 50 -2.98 8.64 4.65
CA SER A 50 -3.03 7.67 5.74
C SER A 50 -1.76 7.78 6.60
N VAL A 51 -1.91 7.68 7.91
CA VAL A 51 -0.78 7.68 8.85
C VAL A 51 0.06 6.40 8.75
N ARG A 52 -0.46 5.34 8.11
CA ARG A 52 0.21 4.04 8.01
C ARG A 52 1.56 4.11 7.30
N TRP A 53 1.69 4.96 6.28
CA TRP A 53 2.88 5.02 5.42
C TRP A 53 4.19 5.17 6.21
N GLU A 54 4.22 6.09 7.18
CA GLU A 54 5.39 6.32 8.02
C GLU A 54 5.38 5.49 9.31
N SER A 55 4.20 5.20 9.87
CA SER A 55 4.11 4.53 11.18
C SER A 55 4.12 3.01 11.12
N LYS A 56 3.79 2.42 9.97
CA LYS A 56 3.67 0.96 9.77
C LYS A 56 4.45 0.47 8.57
N ASP A 57 4.18 0.99 7.37
CA ASP A 57 4.78 0.48 6.13
C ASP A 57 6.29 0.68 6.14
N ARG A 58 6.78 1.90 6.39
CA ARG A 58 8.23 2.17 6.44
C ARG A 58 8.97 1.24 7.39
N PRO A 59 8.65 1.16 8.71
CA PRO A 59 9.40 0.30 9.63
C PRO A 59 9.29 -1.19 9.28
N ALA A 60 8.16 -1.65 8.75
CA ALA A 60 8.03 -3.05 8.32
C ALA A 60 8.91 -3.36 7.11
N LEU A 61 8.97 -2.47 6.12
CA LEU A 61 9.85 -2.61 4.96
C LEU A 61 11.33 -2.55 5.34
N GLU A 62 11.72 -1.59 6.20
CA GLU A 62 13.08 -1.48 6.72
C GLU A 62 13.50 -2.79 7.40
N ALA A 63 12.66 -3.32 8.30
CA ALA A 63 12.93 -4.58 8.99
C ALA A 63 13.08 -5.77 8.01
N ALA A 64 12.19 -5.88 7.02
CA ALA A 64 12.24 -6.97 6.06
C ALA A 64 13.49 -6.91 5.15
N PHE A 65 13.86 -5.72 4.68
CA PHE A 65 15.07 -5.55 3.86
C PHE A 65 16.36 -5.74 4.66
N GLU A 66 16.40 -5.30 5.92
CA GLU A 66 17.52 -5.54 6.84
C GLU A 66 17.69 -7.03 7.13
N GLU A 67 16.61 -7.76 7.40
CA GLU A 67 16.63 -9.21 7.60
C GLU A 67 17.15 -9.96 6.37
N ALA A 68 16.74 -9.52 5.18
CA ALA A 68 17.21 -10.08 3.91
C ALA A 68 18.63 -9.66 3.54
N GLY A 69 19.21 -8.64 4.19
CA GLY A 69 20.55 -8.12 3.92
C GLY A 69 20.68 -7.47 2.54
N VAL A 70 19.59 -6.86 2.02
CA VAL A 70 19.57 -6.15 0.74
C VAL A 70 19.76 -4.65 0.94
N GLU A 71 20.42 -3.98 -0.01
CA GLU A 71 20.50 -2.51 0.00
C GLU A 71 19.16 -1.90 -0.37
N TYR A 72 18.71 -0.89 0.38
CA TYR A 72 17.45 -0.22 0.11
C TYR A 72 17.51 1.29 0.37
N THR A 73 16.51 1.99 -0.15
CA THR A 73 16.23 3.40 0.15
C THR A 73 14.72 3.63 0.12
N ILE A 74 14.17 4.25 1.16
CA ILE A 74 12.74 4.57 1.26
C ILE A 74 12.61 6.08 1.40
N GLN A 75 11.84 6.72 0.50
CA GLN A 75 11.57 8.16 0.56
C GLN A 75 10.08 8.42 0.44
N ASN A 76 9.65 9.60 0.90
CA ASN A 76 8.26 10.04 0.83
C ASN A 76 8.14 11.23 -0.13
N ALA A 77 7.13 11.19 -0.99
CA ALA A 77 6.86 12.23 -1.99
C ALA A 77 6.09 13.43 -1.42
N GLU A 78 5.65 13.36 -0.15
CA GLU A 78 4.93 14.42 0.55
C GLU A 78 3.72 14.98 -0.23
N GLY A 79 3.04 14.10 -0.99
CA GLY A 79 1.86 14.45 -1.79
C GLY A 79 2.17 15.24 -3.07
N SER A 80 3.45 15.27 -3.50
CA SER A 80 3.86 16.00 -4.71
C SER A 80 4.32 15.03 -5.81
N ALA A 81 3.60 15.02 -6.94
CA ALA A 81 3.97 14.22 -8.10
C ALA A 81 5.34 14.65 -8.68
N ASP A 82 5.66 15.95 -8.66
CA ASP A 82 6.97 16.45 -9.10
C ASP A 82 8.10 15.97 -8.17
N GLN A 83 7.85 15.93 -6.86
CA GLN A 83 8.81 15.39 -5.90
C GLN A 83 8.97 13.89 -6.08
N MET A 84 7.88 13.14 -6.28
CA MET A 84 7.91 11.71 -6.57
C MET A 84 8.77 11.41 -7.80
N ALA A 85 8.60 12.15 -8.89
CA ALA A 85 9.40 12.02 -10.09
C ALA A 85 10.89 12.34 -9.83
N THR A 86 11.18 13.37 -9.04
CA THR A 86 12.56 13.74 -8.67
C THR A 86 13.23 12.66 -7.82
N ILE A 87 12.50 12.09 -6.85
CA ILE A 87 12.98 10.97 -6.01
C ILE A 87 13.27 9.75 -6.89
N ALA A 88 12.35 9.40 -7.80
CA ALA A 88 12.53 8.29 -8.71
C ALA A 88 13.76 8.46 -9.61
N ASP A 89 13.94 9.65 -10.22
CA ASP A 89 15.12 9.96 -11.04
C ASP A 89 16.42 9.84 -10.22
N GLY A 90 16.41 10.29 -8.95
CA GLY A 90 17.54 10.14 -8.03
C GLY A 90 17.84 8.66 -7.71
N MET A 91 16.83 7.88 -7.34
CA MET A 91 17.00 6.46 -7.04
C MET A 91 17.52 5.66 -8.23
N ILE A 92 17.00 5.93 -9.45
CA ILE A 92 17.47 5.30 -10.68
C ILE A 92 18.94 5.67 -10.94
N ALA A 93 19.33 6.94 -10.76
CA ALA A 93 20.71 7.38 -10.92
C ALA A 93 21.65 6.76 -9.87
N ASP A 94 21.16 6.49 -8.66
CA ASP A 94 21.86 5.81 -7.57
C ASP A 94 21.93 4.27 -7.74
N GLY A 95 21.42 3.74 -8.85
CA GLY A 95 21.58 2.36 -9.25
C GLY A 95 20.59 1.39 -8.60
N VAL A 96 19.37 1.82 -8.23
CA VAL A 96 18.33 0.85 -7.85
C VAL A 96 18.00 -0.07 -9.03
N THR A 97 17.78 -1.34 -8.74
CA THR A 97 17.40 -2.35 -9.74
C THR A 97 15.90 -2.64 -9.70
N VAL A 98 15.25 -2.33 -8.57
CA VAL A 98 13.82 -2.43 -8.36
C VAL A 98 13.33 -1.13 -7.75
N LEU A 99 12.20 -0.61 -8.23
CA LEU A 99 11.54 0.59 -7.73
C LEU A 99 10.07 0.27 -7.42
N ALA A 100 9.71 0.27 -6.15
CA ALA A 100 8.34 0.17 -5.69
C ALA A 100 7.74 1.57 -5.48
N ILE A 101 6.50 1.78 -5.92
CA ILE A 101 5.86 3.09 -5.95
C ILE A 101 4.43 2.98 -5.42
N VAL A 102 4.08 3.79 -4.42
CA VAL A 102 2.69 4.12 -4.12
C VAL A 102 2.36 5.38 -4.91
N ASN A 103 1.76 5.26 -6.07
CA ASN A 103 1.52 6.41 -6.94
C ASN A 103 0.52 7.42 -6.34
N LEU A 104 0.65 8.70 -6.70
CA LEU A 104 -0.31 9.75 -6.33
C LEU A 104 -1.44 9.87 -7.37
N ASP A 105 -1.12 9.55 -8.61
CA ASP A 105 -2.01 9.43 -9.75
C ASP A 105 -1.38 8.53 -10.81
N SER A 106 -2.21 7.99 -11.71
CA SER A 106 -1.75 7.04 -12.73
C SER A 106 -0.81 7.67 -13.76
N ASP A 107 -1.00 8.93 -14.15
CA ASP A 107 -0.19 9.57 -15.18
C ASP A 107 1.26 9.77 -14.71
N SER A 108 1.43 10.27 -13.48
CA SER A 108 2.77 10.44 -12.87
C SER A 108 3.44 9.09 -12.61
N GLY A 109 2.70 8.10 -12.09
CA GLY A 109 3.19 6.75 -11.88
C GLY A 109 3.66 6.08 -13.17
N ALA A 110 2.85 6.12 -14.23
CA ALA A 110 3.20 5.55 -15.54
C ALA A 110 4.45 6.22 -16.15
N SER A 111 4.59 7.54 -15.99
CA SER A 111 5.77 8.27 -16.46
C SER A 111 7.05 7.79 -15.75
N ILE A 112 6.99 7.58 -14.43
CA ILE A 112 8.11 7.07 -13.64
C ILE A 112 8.46 5.64 -14.07
N GLN A 113 7.47 4.76 -14.21
CA GLN A 113 7.66 3.38 -14.62
C GLN A 113 8.27 3.28 -16.02
N GLN A 114 7.86 4.14 -16.96
CA GLN A 114 8.45 4.21 -18.29
C GLN A 114 9.93 4.59 -18.25
N LYS A 115 10.30 5.57 -17.40
CA LYS A 115 11.71 5.97 -17.22
C LYS A 115 12.53 4.82 -16.59
N ALA A 116 11.99 4.16 -15.57
CA ALA A 116 12.62 3.02 -14.91
C ALA A 116 12.89 1.88 -15.91
N ALA A 117 11.88 1.50 -16.70
CA ALA A 117 12.00 0.47 -17.73
C ALA A 117 13.04 0.80 -18.79
N ALA A 118 13.19 2.08 -19.20
CA ALA A 118 14.20 2.53 -20.15
C ALA A 118 15.63 2.37 -19.61
N GLN A 119 15.81 2.27 -18.29
CA GLN A 119 17.09 2.01 -17.62
C GLN A 119 17.24 0.56 -17.14
N GLY A 120 16.28 -0.31 -17.46
CA GLY A 120 16.29 -1.72 -17.05
C GLY A 120 15.91 -1.94 -15.59
N VAL A 121 15.35 -0.93 -14.91
CA VAL A 121 14.87 -1.02 -13.54
C VAL A 121 13.48 -1.65 -13.55
N LYS A 122 13.28 -2.68 -12.70
CA LYS A 122 11.99 -3.31 -12.47
C LYS A 122 11.09 -2.42 -11.62
N THR A 123 9.78 -2.47 -11.84
CA THR A 123 8.84 -1.65 -11.07
C THR A 123 7.75 -2.48 -10.43
N ILE A 124 7.37 -2.10 -9.21
CA ILE A 124 6.26 -2.67 -8.46
C ILE A 124 5.27 -1.55 -8.14
N ASP A 125 4.01 -1.75 -8.46
CA ASP A 125 2.93 -0.95 -7.90
C ASP A 125 2.67 -1.47 -6.48
N TYR A 126 2.87 -0.62 -5.49
CA TYR A 126 2.62 -0.91 -4.09
C TYR A 126 1.33 -0.22 -3.65
N ASP A 127 0.40 -0.96 -3.05
CA ASP A 127 -0.94 -0.56 -2.64
C ASP A 127 -1.82 -0.04 -3.79
N ARG A 128 -1.32 0.86 -4.65
CA ARG A 128 -2.08 1.53 -5.72
C ARG A 128 -1.65 1.10 -7.11
N LEU A 129 -2.57 0.51 -7.87
CA LEU A 129 -2.30 0.13 -9.27
C LEU A 129 -2.20 1.39 -10.16
N THR A 130 -1.10 1.49 -10.90
CA THR A 130 -0.89 2.54 -11.91
C THR A 130 -1.58 2.14 -13.22
N LEU A 131 -2.73 2.74 -13.52
CA LEU A 131 -3.44 2.50 -14.77
C LEU A 131 -2.66 3.09 -15.97
N GLY A 132 -2.56 2.33 -17.06
CA GLY A 132 -1.72 2.69 -18.20
C GLY A 132 -0.22 2.59 -17.94
N GLY A 133 0.18 2.08 -16.78
CA GLY A 133 1.56 1.89 -16.39
C GLY A 133 2.20 0.62 -16.97
N SER A 134 3.39 0.30 -16.47
CA SER A 134 4.18 -0.84 -16.93
C SER A 134 4.80 -1.66 -15.77
N ALA A 135 4.26 -1.55 -14.55
CA ALA A 135 4.75 -2.31 -13.41
C ALA A 135 4.84 -3.82 -13.71
N ASP A 136 5.92 -4.45 -13.25
CA ASP A 136 6.13 -5.90 -13.40
C ASP A 136 5.19 -6.68 -12.49
N VAL A 137 4.87 -6.14 -11.31
CA VAL A 137 4.00 -6.74 -10.29
C VAL A 137 3.19 -5.65 -9.58
N TYR A 138 2.01 -6.01 -9.11
CA TYR A 138 1.18 -5.22 -8.22
C TYR A 138 1.02 -5.95 -6.89
N VAL A 139 1.23 -5.26 -5.77
CA VAL A 139 1.06 -5.78 -4.41
C VAL A 139 0.06 -4.91 -3.69
N SER A 140 -1.05 -5.50 -3.25
CA SER A 140 -2.12 -4.78 -2.56
C SER A 140 -3.07 -5.75 -1.85
N PHE A 141 -4.16 -5.22 -1.31
CA PHE A 141 -5.33 -5.99 -0.92
C PHE A 141 -6.32 -6.13 -2.08
N ASP A 142 -7.28 -7.07 -1.95
CA ASP A 142 -8.45 -7.11 -2.85
C ASP A 142 -9.34 -5.90 -2.56
N ASN A 143 -9.15 -4.84 -3.33
CA ASN A 143 -9.80 -3.55 -3.12
C ASN A 143 -11.31 -3.59 -3.43
N THR A 144 -11.75 -4.44 -4.35
CA THR A 144 -13.19 -4.65 -4.56
C THR A 144 -13.81 -5.31 -3.32
N LYS A 145 -13.11 -6.27 -2.72
CA LYS A 145 -13.55 -6.93 -1.50
C LYS A 145 -13.59 -5.97 -0.30
N VAL A 146 -12.66 -5.01 -0.22
CA VAL A 146 -12.70 -3.93 0.79
C VAL A 146 -14.04 -3.19 0.69
N GLY A 147 -14.42 -2.75 -0.51
CA GLY A 147 -15.69 -2.06 -0.73
C GLY A 147 -16.92 -2.92 -0.42
N GLU A 148 -16.90 -4.20 -0.83
CA GLU A 148 -17.97 -5.15 -0.47
C GLU A 148 -18.14 -5.28 1.04
N LEU A 149 -17.04 -5.39 1.80
CA LEU A 149 -17.07 -5.49 3.26
C LEU A 149 -17.62 -4.21 3.91
N GLN A 150 -17.25 -3.03 3.40
CA GLN A 150 -17.80 -1.75 3.87
C GLN A 150 -19.29 -1.63 3.55
N GLY A 151 -19.69 -1.98 2.32
CA GLY A 151 -21.11 -2.00 1.92
C GLY A 151 -21.94 -2.94 2.78
N GLN A 152 -21.45 -4.16 3.01
CA GLN A 152 -22.11 -5.14 3.86
C GLN A 152 -22.20 -4.65 5.31
N GLY A 153 -21.10 -4.08 5.84
CA GLY A 153 -21.09 -3.51 7.18
C GLY A 153 -22.13 -2.39 7.34
N LEU A 154 -22.28 -1.53 6.34
CA LEU A 154 -23.31 -0.48 6.35
C LEU A 154 -24.72 -1.09 6.38
N VAL A 155 -25.01 -2.06 5.51
CA VAL A 155 -26.30 -2.78 5.46
C VAL A 155 -26.63 -3.45 6.80
N ASP A 156 -25.65 -4.15 7.37
CA ASP A 156 -25.81 -4.84 8.66
C ASP A 156 -26.13 -3.84 9.79
N CYS A 157 -25.44 -2.71 9.83
CA CYS A 157 -25.64 -1.67 10.83
C CYS A 157 -26.97 -0.91 10.67
N LEU A 158 -27.49 -0.84 9.46
CA LEU A 158 -28.84 -0.29 9.20
C LEU A 158 -29.94 -1.26 9.66
N GLY A 159 -29.64 -2.56 9.76
CA GLY A 159 -30.56 -3.55 10.34
C GLY A 159 -31.84 -3.76 9.52
N GLY A 160 -31.78 -3.63 8.20
CA GLY A 160 -32.90 -3.88 7.28
C GLY A 160 -33.99 -2.82 7.29
N ARG A 161 -33.77 -1.66 7.91
CA ARG A 161 -34.71 -0.53 7.89
C ARG A 161 -34.57 0.30 6.62
N PRO A 162 -35.61 0.91 6.08
CA PRO A 162 -35.46 1.90 5.01
C PRO A 162 -34.52 3.02 5.43
N ALA A 163 -33.57 3.37 4.56
CA ALA A 163 -32.50 4.30 4.91
C ALA A 163 -32.06 5.17 3.73
N ASN A 164 -31.83 6.45 4.02
CA ASN A 164 -31.15 7.38 3.13
C ASN A 164 -29.67 7.38 3.49
N VAL A 165 -28.80 6.99 2.55
CA VAL A 165 -27.37 6.92 2.79
C VAL A 165 -26.60 7.93 1.94
N VAL A 166 -25.46 8.37 2.44
CA VAL A 166 -24.49 9.21 1.73
C VAL A 166 -23.22 8.41 1.50
N PHE A 167 -22.68 8.51 0.30
CA PHE A 167 -21.36 7.97 -0.05
C PHE A 167 -20.32 9.09 -0.07
N LEU A 168 -19.33 8.98 0.79
CA LEU A 168 -18.14 9.83 0.82
C LEU A 168 -16.95 9.00 0.36
N ASN A 169 -16.72 9.03 -0.96
CA ASN A 169 -15.68 8.24 -1.62
C ASN A 169 -14.28 8.82 -1.39
N GLY A 170 -13.26 8.00 -1.62
CA GLY A 170 -11.86 8.41 -1.58
C GLY A 170 -11.44 9.31 -2.75
N SER A 171 -10.12 9.49 -2.92
CA SER A 171 -9.58 10.36 -3.97
C SER A 171 -9.91 9.83 -5.38
N PRO A 172 -10.41 10.69 -6.28
CA PRO A 172 -10.73 10.28 -7.65
C PRO A 172 -9.49 9.94 -8.49
N THR A 173 -8.28 10.28 -8.03
CA THR A 173 -7.01 9.94 -8.70
C THR A 173 -6.44 8.60 -8.25
N ASP A 174 -7.05 7.97 -7.24
CA ASP A 174 -6.67 6.69 -6.69
C ASP A 174 -7.60 5.58 -7.21
N ASN A 175 -7.05 4.62 -7.96
CA ASN A 175 -7.83 3.51 -8.49
C ASN A 175 -8.47 2.66 -7.39
N ASN A 176 -7.85 2.56 -6.22
CA ASN A 176 -8.42 1.81 -5.10
C ASN A 176 -9.75 2.42 -4.66
N ALA A 177 -9.85 3.78 -4.60
CA ALA A 177 -11.09 4.45 -4.27
C ALA A 177 -12.24 4.09 -5.23
N THR A 178 -11.92 3.93 -6.52
CA THR A 178 -12.89 3.47 -7.52
C THR A 178 -13.35 2.04 -7.24
N LEU A 179 -12.41 1.13 -6.91
CA LEU A 179 -12.71 -0.27 -6.61
C LEU A 179 -13.51 -0.41 -5.29
N PHE A 180 -13.16 0.39 -4.27
CA PHE A 180 -13.94 0.43 -3.03
C PHE A 180 -15.38 0.87 -3.27
N SER A 181 -15.58 1.97 -4.02
CA SER A 181 -16.91 2.45 -4.38
C SER A 181 -17.69 1.39 -5.16
N GLN A 182 -17.10 0.77 -6.18
CA GLN A 182 -17.74 -0.31 -6.95
C GLN A 182 -18.14 -1.50 -6.07
N GLY A 183 -17.26 -1.92 -5.17
CA GLY A 183 -17.54 -3.00 -4.22
C GLY A 183 -18.70 -2.64 -3.28
N ALA A 184 -18.71 -1.45 -2.71
CA ALA A 184 -19.77 -0.97 -1.83
C ALA A 184 -21.11 -0.86 -2.56
N HIS A 185 -21.12 -0.30 -3.78
CA HIS A 185 -22.32 -0.23 -4.62
C HIS A 185 -22.87 -1.61 -4.98
N SER A 186 -22.01 -2.61 -5.24
CA SER A 186 -22.48 -3.96 -5.56
C SER A 186 -23.33 -4.59 -4.47
N VAL A 187 -23.14 -4.15 -3.21
CA VAL A 187 -23.90 -4.61 -2.04
C VAL A 187 -25.06 -3.68 -1.74
N VAL A 188 -24.80 -2.38 -1.66
CA VAL A 188 -25.81 -1.40 -1.22
C VAL A 188 -26.93 -1.21 -2.23
N ASP A 189 -26.62 -1.17 -3.54
CA ASP A 189 -27.62 -1.03 -4.60
C ASP A 189 -28.50 -2.28 -4.76
N ALA A 190 -28.07 -3.42 -4.22
CA ALA A 190 -28.85 -4.65 -4.20
C ALA A 190 -29.94 -4.66 -3.11
N ASP A 191 -29.87 -3.77 -2.11
CA ASP A 191 -30.87 -3.65 -1.06
C ASP A 191 -31.92 -2.58 -1.40
N PRO A 192 -33.16 -2.97 -1.76
CA PRO A 192 -34.21 -2.03 -2.15
C PRO A 192 -34.69 -1.12 -1.00
N ALA A 193 -34.31 -1.39 0.24
CA ALA A 193 -34.62 -0.54 1.38
C ALA A 193 -33.70 0.67 1.50
N ILE A 194 -32.56 0.67 0.78
CA ILE A 194 -31.56 1.72 0.86
C ILE A 194 -31.64 2.64 -0.37
N THR A 195 -31.55 3.94 -0.12
CA THR A 195 -31.49 4.96 -1.17
C THR A 195 -30.23 5.80 -0.98
N ILE A 196 -29.36 5.85 -1.98
CA ILE A 196 -28.20 6.76 -1.98
C ILE A 196 -28.72 8.15 -2.35
N VAL A 197 -28.71 9.07 -1.38
CA VAL A 197 -29.23 10.45 -1.53
C VAL A 197 -28.16 11.48 -1.82
N GLY A 198 -26.89 11.08 -1.75
CA GLY A 198 -25.75 11.93 -2.09
C GLY A 198 -24.48 11.12 -2.16
N GLU A 199 -23.63 11.47 -3.11
CA GLU A 199 -22.35 10.82 -3.33
C GLU A 199 -21.33 11.82 -3.83
N GLN A 200 -20.14 11.82 -3.22
CA GLN A 200 -19.02 12.66 -3.68
C GLN A 200 -17.67 12.07 -3.28
N ALA A 201 -16.71 12.21 -4.19
CA ALA A 201 -15.31 11.88 -3.92
C ALA A 201 -14.62 13.01 -3.13
N VAL A 202 -13.66 12.63 -2.29
CA VAL A 202 -12.83 13.55 -1.52
C VAL A 202 -11.43 13.61 -2.17
N PRO A 203 -11.09 14.70 -2.87
CA PRO A 203 -9.79 14.84 -3.50
C PRO A 203 -8.65 14.71 -2.47
N ASP A 204 -7.61 13.96 -2.86
CA ASP A 204 -6.36 13.75 -2.10
C ASP A 204 -6.58 13.03 -0.75
N TRP A 205 -7.74 12.40 -0.52
CA TRP A 205 -8.13 11.83 0.78
C TRP A 205 -8.08 12.86 1.93
N ASP A 206 -8.27 14.13 1.61
CA ASP A 206 -8.08 15.26 2.53
C ASP A 206 -9.27 15.38 3.51
N ASN A 207 -8.99 15.15 4.80
CA ASN A 207 -10.00 15.16 5.86
C ASN A 207 -10.68 16.54 6.03
N ASP A 208 -9.98 17.66 5.78
CA ASP A 208 -10.58 19.00 5.86
C ASP A 208 -11.57 19.23 4.72
N LYS A 209 -11.23 18.74 3.52
CA LYS A 209 -12.17 18.73 2.38
C LYS A 209 -13.37 17.83 2.67
N ALA A 210 -13.16 16.68 3.31
CA ALA A 210 -14.22 15.75 3.70
C ALA A 210 -15.25 16.40 4.62
N VAL A 211 -14.81 17.16 5.64
CA VAL A 211 -15.71 17.94 6.52
C VAL A 211 -16.61 18.84 5.69
N THR A 212 -16.02 19.62 4.78
CA THR A 212 -16.79 20.56 3.94
C THR A 212 -17.77 19.86 3.02
N ILE A 213 -17.32 18.79 2.35
CA ILE A 213 -18.12 18.01 1.41
C ILE A 213 -19.28 17.34 2.14
N PHE A 214 -19.03 16.68 3.27
CA PHE A 214 -20.08 16.02 4.02
C PHE A 214 -21.09 17.01 4.62
N GLU A 215 -20.66 18.17 5.11
CA GLU A 215 -21.55 19.21 5.61
C GLU A 215 -22.52 19.72 4.51
N GLN A 216 -22.03 19.83 3.27
CA GLN A 216 -22.85 20.19 2.12
C GLN A 216 -23.88 19.09 1.79
N LEU A 217 -23.44 17.82 1.72
CA LEU A 217 -24.31 16.67 1.45
C LEU A 217 -25.38 16.49 2.56
N TYR A 218 -24.98 16.63 3.82
CA TYR A 218 -25.87 16.55 4.99
C TYR A 218 -26.94 17.65 4.98
N THR A 219 -26.53 18.87 4.63
CA THR A 219 -27.44 20.02 4.54
C THR A 219 -28.39 19.87 3.33
N ALA A 220 -27.89 19.42 2.17
CA ALA A 220 -28.71 19.16 1.00
C ALA A 220 -29.77 18.09 1.26
N GLY A 221 -29.43 17.06 2.05
CA GLY A 221 -30.37 16.04 2.55
C GLY A 221 -31.28 16.53 3.70
N SER A 222 -31.28 17.82 4.06
CA SER A 222 -32.03 18.38 5.18
C SER A 222 -31.74 17.66 6.51
N GLY A 223 -30.53 17.11 6.68
CA GLY A 223 -30.13 16.34 7.85
C GLY A 223 -30.76 14.93 7.94
N GLN A 224 -31.49 14.51 6.91
CA GLN A 224 -32.16 13.19 6.86
C GLN A 224 -31.22 12.15 6.22
N VAL A 225 -30.09 11.92 6.89
CA VAL A 225 -29.12 10.88 6.55
C VAL A 225 -29.17 9.79 7.62
N ASP A 226 -29.40 8.56 7.21
CA ASP A 226 -29.59 7.40 8.09
C ASP A 226 -28.36 6.50 8.17
N GLY A 227 -27.40 6.66 7.23
CA GLY A 227 -26.12 5.95 7.20
C GLY A 227 -25.12 6.63 6.29
N VAL A 228 -23.84 6.43 6.53
CA VAL A 228 -22.76 6.98 5.70
C VAL A 228 -21.73 5.90 5.37
N TYR A 229 -21.54 5.68 4.08
CA TYR A 229 -20.34 5.05 3.58
C TYR A 229 -19.22 6.09 3.58
N ALA A 230 -18.24 5.93 4.44
CA ALA A 230 -17.00 6.69 4.42
C ALA A 230 -15.85 5.76 4.01
N ALA A 231 -15.14 6.12 2.96
CA ALA A 231 -14.20 5.21 2.31
C ALA A 231 -12.97 4.85 3.16
N ASN A 232 -12.63 5.67 4.18
CA ASN A 232 -11.63 5.33 5.19
C ASN A 232 -11.94 5.97 6.56
N ASP A 233 -11.15 5.63 7.58
CA ASP A 233 -11.37 6.09 8.96
C ASP A 233 -11.14 7.60 9.11
N GLY A 234 -10.22 8.20 8.36
CA GLY A 234 -10.01 9.65 8.38
C GLY A 234 -11.24 10.42 7.86
N LEU A 235 -11.83 9.95 6.77
CA LEU A 235 -13.10 10.47 6.25
C LEU A 235 -14.25 10.19 7.22
N ALA A 236 -14.26 9.02 7.86
CA ALA A 236 -15.24 8.67 8.89
C ALA A 236 -15.18 9.62 10.09
N GLY A 237 -13.98 9.95 10.58
CA GLY A 237 -13.77 10.95 11.64
C GLY A 237 -14.33 12.32 11.25
N SER A 238 -14.11 12.74 10.00
CA SER A 238 -14.68 13.98 9.45
C SER A 238 -16.20 13.97 9.46
N VAL A 239 -16.84 12.87 9.03
CA VAL A 239 -18.28 12.64 9.07
C VAL A 239 -18.80 12.69 10.52
N ILE A 240 -18.15 11.96 11.42
CA ILE A 240 -18.54 11.87 12.84
C ILE A 240 -18.50 13.25 13.48
N SER A 241 -17.52 14.09 13.18
CA SER A 241 -17.42 15.46 13.70
C SER A 241 -18.64 16.34 13.36
N ILE A 242 -19.19 16.17 12.14
CA ILE A 242 -20.42 16.87 11.71
C ILE A 242 -21.64 16.26 12.37
N LEU A 243 -21.70 14.93 12.51
CA LEU A 243 -22.79 14.26 13.21
C LEU A 243 -22.83 14.62 14.70
N GLU A 244 -21.70 14.80 15.36
CA GLU A 244 -21.60 15.28 16.74
C GLU A 244 -22.18 16.68 16.91
N LYS A 245 -21.81 17.63 16.04
CA LYS A 245 -22.37 19.00 16.02
C LYS A 245 -23.89 18.99 15.90
N ASN A 246 -24.44 17.98 15.21
CA ASN A 246 -25.88 17.82 14.99
C ASN A 246 -26.53 16.83 15.98
N GLN A 247 -25.82 16.35 16.99
CA GLN A 247 -26.30 15.39 18.00
C GLN A 247 -26.80 14.07 17.38
N ARG A 248 -26.16 13.63 16.28
CA ARG A 248 -26.52 12.42 15.53
C ARG A 248 -25.42 11.34 15.58
N ALA A 249 -24.23 11.63 16.14
CA ALA A 249 -23.17 10.63 16.31
C ALA A 249 -23.67 9.44 17.13
N GLY A 250 -23.33 8.22 16.70
CA GLY A 250 -23.81 6.96 17.27
C GLY A 250 -25.28 6.61 16.91
N GLN A 251 -26.02 7.50 16.23
CA GLN A 251 -27.36 7.22 15.71
C GLN A 251 -27.35 6.94 14.20
N VAL A 252 -26.38 7.50 13.49
CA VAL A 252 -26.12 7.31 12.08
C VAL A 252 -24.89 6.40 11.96
N PRO A 253 -25.02 5.15 11.50
CA PRO A 253 -23.88 4.28 11.26
C PRO A 253 -22.95 4.88 10.20
N VAL A 254 -21.65 4.82 10.48
CA VAL A 254 -20.58 5.29 9.61
C VAL A 254 -19.60 4.14 9.41
N THR A 255 -19.22 3.85 8.17
CA THR A 255 -18.19 2.86 7.84
C THR A 255 -16.80 3.49 7.84
N GLY A 256 -15.77 2.67 7.78
CA GLY A 256 -14.39 3.10 7.63
C GLY A 256 -13.51 2.02 7.03
N GLN A 257 -12.23 2.31 6.91
CA GLN A 257 -11.17 1.44 6.44
C GLN A 257 -9.84 1.89 7.06
N ASP A 258 -8.89 0.97 7.19
CA ASP A 258 -7.52 1.04 7.71
C ASP A 258 -7.37 0.69 9.19
N ALA A 259 -8.46 0.56 9.95
CA ALA A 259 -8.43 0.23 11.38
C ALA A 259 -7.42 1.11 12.16
N THR A 260 -7.49 2.42 11.93
CA THR A 260 -6.64 3.40 12.60
C THR A 260 -6.94 3.44 14.10
N VAL A 261 -6.03 4.01 14.91
CA VAL A 261 -6.28 4.21 16.36
C VAL A 261 -7.61 4.95 16.57
N GLU A 262 -7.84 6.04 15.83
CA GLU A 262 -9.08 6.83 15.92
C GLU A 262 -10.30 6.02 15.45
N GLY A 263 -10.19 5.29 14.33
CA GLY A 263 -11.27 4.44 13.83
C GLY A 263 -11.68 3.37 14.84
N LEU A 264 -10.72 2.68 15.47
CA LEU A 264 -10.99 1.69 16.51
C LEU A 264 -11.60 2.33 17.77
N GLN A 265 -11.15 3.52 18.17
CA GLN A 265 -11.72 4.29 19.27
C GLN A 265 -13.18 4.69 18.97
N ASN A 266 -13.48 5.12 17.75
CA ASN A 266 -14.83 5.45 17.30
C ASN A 266 -15.75 4.22 17.29
N ILE A 267 -15.23 3.04 16.90
CA ILE A 267 -15.97 1.77 16.98
C ILE A 267 -16.27 1.41 18.45
N LEU A 268 -15.27 1.51 19.32
CA LEU A 268 -15.46 1.24 20.74
C LEU A 268 -16.47 2.20 21.39
N ALA A 269 -16.46 3.47 20.99
CA ALA A 269 -17.41 4.49 21.43
C ALA A 269 -18.81 4.34 20.80
N GLY A 270 -18.94 3.56 19.71
CA GLY A 270 -20.20 3.37 18.99
C GLY A 270 -20.56 4.51 18.04
N THR A 271 -19.62 5.40 17.70
CA THR A 271 -19.80 6.48 16.72
C THR A 271 -19.46 6.06 15.31
N GLN A 272 -18.63 5.03 15.15
CA GLN A 272 -18.35 4.32 13.90
C GLN A 272 -18.84 2.88 14.03
N CYS A 273 -19.42 2.36 12.97
CA CYS A 273 -20.04 1.04 12.98
C CYS A 273 -19.02 -0.08 12.78
N MET A 274 -18.15 0.10 11.80
CA MET A 274 -17.13 -0.88 11.42
C MET A 274 -15.98 -0.17 10.70
N THR A 275 -14.88 -0.90 10.59
CA THR A 275 -13.78 -0.57 9.68
C THR A 275 -13.32 -1.81 8.92
N VAL A 276 -12.64 -1.65 7.80
CA VAL A 276 -11.95 -2.75 7.13
C VAL A 276 -10.47 -2.69 7.47
N TYR A 277 -9.98 -3.77 8.06
CA TYR A 277 -8.59 -3.93 8.40
C TYR A 277 -7.80 -4.50 7.22
N LYS A 278 -6.69 -3.85 6.92
CA LYS A 278 -5.65 -4.26 5.98
C LYS A 278 -4.33 -4.24 6.75
N SER A 279 -3.70 -5.39 6.96
CA SER A 279 -2.45 -5.47 7.69
C SER A 279 -1.32 -4.83 6.88
N ALA A 280 -0.89 -3.63 7.28
CA ALA A 280 0.22 -2.94 6.63
C ALA A 280 1.52 -3.75 6.71
N THR A 281 1.70 -4.52 7.79
CA THR A 281 2.86 -5.41 7.96
C THR A 281 2.83 -6.57 6.97
N GLU A 282 1.66 -7.19 6.73
CA GLU A 282 1.52 -8.23 5.71
C GLU A 282 1.78 -7.68 4.31
N GLU A 283 1.25 -6.50 3.99
CA GLU A 283 1.42 -5.89 2.68
C GLU A 283 2.88 -5.48 2.44
N ALA A 284 3.53 -4.89 3.44
CA ALA A 284 4.96 -4.56 3.38
C ALA A 284 5.83 -5.82 3.24
N GLY A 285 5.49 -6.91 3.93
CA GLY A 285 6.15 -8.21 3.77
C GLY A 285 6.01 -8.75 2.35
N ALA A 286 4.80 -8.73 1.79
CA ALA A 286 4.54 -9.17 0.42
C ALA A 286 5.28 -8.28 -0.61
N LEU A 287 5.36 -6.96 -0.39
CA LEU A 287 6.20 -6.07 -1.21
C LEU A 287 7.67 -6.45 -1.11
N ALA A 288 8.18 -6.65 0.11
CA ALA A 288 9.59 -7.00 0.31
C ALA A 288 9.95 -8.31 -0.41
N ASP A 289 9.13 -9.35 -0.29
CA ASP A 289 9.32 -10.62 -0.97
C ASP A 289 9.36 -10.45 -2.50
N ALA A 290 8.43 -9.69 -3.06
CA ALA A 290 8.37 -9.42 -4.48
C ALA A 290 9.59 -8.60 -4.96
N ALA A 291 9.99 -7.57 -4.19
CA ALA A 291 11.12 -6.72 -4.54
C ALA A 291 12.45 -7.47 -4.46
N ILE A 292 12.65 -8.30 -3.44
CA ILE A 292 13.85 -9.14 -3.27
C ILE A 292 13.95 -10.17 -4.41
N ALA A 293 12.82 -10.80 -4.77
CA ALA A 293 12.79 -11.74 -5.90
C ALA A 293 13.21 -11.05 -7.20
N LEU A 294 12.64 -9.88 -7.52
CA LEU A 294 13.01 -9.11 -8.72
C LEU A 294 14.46 -8.64 -8.69
N ALA A 295 14.96 -8.19 -7.53
CA ALA A 295 16.35 -7.75 -7.36
C ALA A 295 17.34 -8.90 -7.59
N ALA A 296 16.95 -10.13 -7.24
CA ALA A 296 17.70 -11.36 -7.53
C ALA A 296 17.53 -11.87 -8.98
N GLY A 297 16.75 -11.19 -9.82
CA GLY A 297 16.45 -11.59 -11.19
C GLY A 297 15.43 -12.73 -11.32
N ASN A 298 14.70 -13.03 -10.24
CA ASN A 298 13.63 -14.03 -10.22
C ASN A 298 12.26 -13.40 -10.48
N GLN A 299 11.29 -14.23 -10.87
CA GLN A 299 9.89 -13.81 -10.89
C GLN A 299 9.31 -13.97 -9.48
N PRO A 300 8.62 -12.95 -8.94
CA PRO A 300 7.94 -13.07 -7.65
C PRO A 300 6.76 -14.04 -7.74
N GLU A 301 6.44 -14.69 -6.64
CA GLU A 301 5.23 -15.48 -6.52
C GLU A 301 4.00 -14.54 -6.51
N THR A 302 2.99 -14.87 -7.29
CA THR A 302 1.74 -14.12 -7.37
C THR A 302 0.54 -15.05 -7.19
N ASN A 303 -0.53 -14.54 -6.59
CA ASN A 303 -1.75 -15.32 -6.33
C ASN A 303 -2.94 -14.85 -7.17
N SER A 304 -2.78 -13.76 -7.93
CA SER A 304 -3.85 -13.14 -8.69
C SER A 304 -3.33 -12.38 -9.93
N THR A 305 -4.25 -11.79 -10.66
CA THR A 305 -3.99 -10.77 -11.70
C THR A 305 -4.97 -9.62 -11.53
N SER A 306 -4.49 -8.40 -11.74
CA SER A 306 -5.32 -7.20 -11.71
C SER A 306 -5.44 -6.61 -13.10
N ARG A 307 -6.65 -6.26 -13.49
CA ARG A 307 -6.92 -5.67 -14.78
C ARG A 307 -6.57 -4.18 -14.81
N ASP A 308 -5.68 -3.80 -15.69
CA ASP A 308 -5.40 -2.42 -16.08
C ASP A 308 -6.12 -2.13 -17.41
N ASP A 309 -7.28 -1.50 -17.32
CA ASP A 309 -8.10 -1.21 -18.50
C ASP A 309 -7.50 -0.10 -19.37
N GLN A 310 -6.77 0.85 -18.80
CA GLN A 310 -6.11 1.92 -19.56
C GLN A 310 -4.90 1.38 -20.32
N GLY A 311 -4.09 0.54 -19.68
CA GLY A 311 -2.97 -0.15 -20.32
C GLY A 311 -3.38 -1.36 -21.18
N ASN A 312 -4.66 -1.76 -21.12
CA ASN A 312 -5.19 -2.95 -21.77
C ASN A 312 -4.34 -4.21 -21.49
N ARG A 313 -3.94 -4.40 -20.23
CA ARG A 313 -3.10 -5.51 -19.77
C ARG A 313 -3.60 -6.11 -18.47
N ASP A 314 -3.20 -7.34 -18.21
CA ASP A 314 -3.35 -7.99 -16.92
C ASP A 314 -2.01 -7.94 -16.20
N VAL A 315 -2.00 -7.43 -14.95
CA VAL A 315 -0.81 -7.25 -14.14
C VAL A 315 -0.71 -8.41 -13.15
N PRO A 316 0.39 -9.17 -13.13
CA PRO A 316 0.62 -10.18 -12.10
C PRO A 316 0.51 -9.53 -10.71
N SER A 317 -0.27 -10.12 -9.80
CA SER A 317 -0.60 -9.44 -8.55
C SER A 317 -0.47 -10.37 -7.34
N VAL A 318 -0.06 -9.79 -6.22
CA VAL A 318 -0.22 -10.35 -4.89
C VAL A 318 -1.35 -9.58 -4.22
N LEU A 319 -2.52 -10.20 -4.11
CA LEU A 319 -3.68 -9.61 -3.47
C LEU A 319 -3.95 -10.29 -2.13
N LEU A 320 -3.86 -9.50 -1.06
CA LEU A 320 -4.12 -9.91 0.31
C LEU A 320 -5.61 -9.81 0.63
N THR A 321 -6.04 -10.56 1.65
CA THR A 321 -7.46 -10.61 2.04
C THR A 321 -7.76 -9.59 3.14
N PRO A 322 -8.63 -8.59 2.89
CA PRO A 322 -9.04 -7.64 3.91
C PRO A 322 -10.03 -8.28 4.91
N GLN A 323 -10.11 -7.73 6.12
CA GLN A 323 -10.98 -8.22 7.18
C GLN A 323 -11.93 -7.12 7.70
N SER A 324 -13.19 -7.47 7.90
CA SER A 324 -14.17 -6.57 8.54
C SER A 324 -13.98 -6.58 10.06
N ILE A 325 -13.82 -5.39 10.64
CA ILE A 325 -13.66 -5.18 12.09
C ILE A 325 -14.86 -4.42 12.61
N THR A 326 -15.48 -5.00 13.62
CA THR A 326 -16.57 -4.41 14.40
C THR A 326 -16.14 -4.34 15.87
N LYS A 327 -17.01 -3.84 16.73
CA LYS A 327 -16.74 -3.79 18.18
C LYS A 327 -16.41 -5.17 18.79
N ASP A 328 -16.98 -6.23 18.24
CA ASP A 328 -16.81 -7.59 18.74
C ASP A 328 -15.53 -8.26 18.23
N THR A 329 -14.82 -7.64 17.28
CA THR A 329 -13.64 -8.21 16.61
C THR A 329 -12.42 -7.27 16.61
N VAL A 330 -12.44 -6.20 17.42
CA VAL A 330 -11.29 -5.25 17.51
C VAL A 330 -10.00 -5.91 17.98
N ASP A 331 -10.09 -7.01 18.74
CA ASP A 331 -8.96 -7.79 19.23
C ASP A 331 -8.12 -8.41 18.10
N ILE A 332 -8.69 -8.64 16.94
CA ILE A 332 -7.97 -9.12 15.75
C ILE A 332 -6.83 -8.16 15.41
N VAL A 333 -7.11 -6.86 15.39
CA VAL A 333 -6.12 -5.83 15.02
C VAL A 333 -4.97 -5.76 16.03
N PHE A 334 -5.26 -5.98 17.33
CA PHE A 334 -4.23 -6.01 18.38
C PHE A 334 -3.39 -7.28 18.32
N THR A 335 -4.04 -8.41 18.05
CA THR A 335 -3.38 -9.72 17.97
C THR A 335 -2.41 -9.79 16.80
N ASP A 336 -2.80 -9.17 15.67
CA ASP A 336 -1.97 -9.07 14.46
C ASP A 336 -0.87 -7.98 14.57
N GLY A 337 -0.88 -7.18 15.62
CA GLY A 337 0.08 -6.07 15.81
C GLY A 337 -0.22 -4.84 14.93
N GLY A 338 -1.39 -4.80 14.28
CA GLY A 338 -1.83 -3.69 13.44
C GLY A 338 -1.91 -2.37 14.21
N GLN A 339 -2.41 -2.40 15.44
CA GLN A 339 -2.42 -1.26 16.35
C GLN A 339 -2.01 -1.67 17.76
N SER A 340 -1.47 -0.70 18.53
CA SER A 340 -1.18 -0.90 19.93
C SER A 340 -2.46 -0.82 20.77
N LYS A 341 -2.73 -1.89 21.54
CA LYS A 341 -3.85 -1.87 22.48
C LYS A 341 -3.73 -0.72 23.51
N ASP A 342 -2.51 -0.43 23.96
CA ASP A 342 -2.27 0.65 24.92
C ASP A 342 -2.61 2.03 24.33
N GLU A 343 -2.38 2.24 23.03
CA GLU A 343 -2.75 3.49 22.36
C GLU A 343 -4.26 3.60 22.14
N VAL A 344 -4.89 2.56 21.64
CA VAL A 344 -6.33 2.55 21.38
C VAL A 344 -7.13 2.64 22.67
N CYS A 345 -6.71 1.94 23.71
CA CYS A 345 -7.41 1.86 25.01
C CYS A 345 -6.97 2.95 26.00
N ALA A 346 -6.25 3.99 25.55
CA ALA A 346 -5.80 5.07 26.42
C ALA A 346 -6.95 5.95 26.96
N GLY A 347 -6.82 6.43 28.18
CA GLY A 347 -7.70 7.45 28.75
C GLY A 347 -9.16 7.02 28.84
N GLN A 348 -10.05 7.76 28.20
CA GLN A 348 -11.50 7.50 28.24
C GLN A 348 -11.93 6.17 27.59
N PHE A 349 -11.06 5.58 26.75
CA PHE A 349 -11.35 4.33 26.04
C PHE A 349 -11.05 3.08 26.86
N GLU A 350 -10.34 3.17 28.01
CA GLU A 350 -10.01 2.02 28.87
C GLU A 350 -11.24 1.23 29.30
N ALA A 351 -12.29 1.95 29.75
CA ALA A 351 -13.54 1.31 30.14
C ALA A 351 -14.29 0.68 28.96
N MET A 352 -14.18 1.29 27.75
CA MET A 352 -14.82 0.79 26.53
C MET A 352 -14.12 -0.47 26.02
N CYS A 353 -12.79 -0.52 26.05
CA CYS A 353 -12.00 -1.70 25.75
C CYS A 353 -12.35 -2.86 26.71
N THR A 354 -12.40 -2.60 28.01
CA THR A 354 -12.80 -3.60 29.01
C THR A 354 -14.21 -4.14 28.73
N ALA A 355 -15.16 -3.25 28.36
CA ALA A 355 -16.52 -3.66 28.03
C ALA A 355 -16.61 -4.46 26.72
N ALA A 356 -15.69 -4.25 25.79
CA ALA A 356 -15.57 -5.01 24.55
C ALA A 356 -14.79 -6.34 24.72
N GLY A 357 -14.23 -6.59 25.90
CA GLY A 357 -13.48 -7.82 26.21
C GLY A 357 -12.04 -7.82 25.74
N VAL A 358 -11.49 -6.66 25.46
CA VAL A 358 -10.10 -6.47 25.00
C VAL A 358 -9.23 -5.77 26.05
#